data_afe55590eb879fa4c15406f7824ec038
#
_entry.id   afe55590eb879fa4c15406f7824ec038
#
_cell.length_a   1.000
_cell.length_b   1.000
_cell.length_c   1.000
_cell.angle_alpha   90.00
_cell.angle_beta   90.00
_cell.angle_gamma   90.00
#
_symmetry.space_group_name_H-M   'P 1'
#
loop_
_entity.id
_entity.type
_entity.pdbx_description
1 polymer ?
#
loop_
_entity_poly.entity_id
_entity_poly.type
_entity_poly.pdbx_seq_one_letter_code
_entity_poly.pdbx_strand_id
1 'polypeptide(L)'
;MAKKKQKKQQQQFLSPDQFVKQKARSLEIGTCYVSKDIEAMGEGYVIVTRKHIGGKISMAFYLVDIWCVGMKDSFYRLRMEDYEFEDIMDNYRIEMRECSYDEAHNWIYGAVDFAEEAGIKPDKSFNITQYMLEEDDDNIPLIEYEFGKNGKHTLVTHTRLEASRYLPLLEKNLGKGNFDYILDAHDADLEDELDDIDEEMSTFYKDYGPDMPYTYHHPDYPKEITLNYPWIQDELSKAENAIYLKDELTDRILALPHDALRQDLENLIMYHIGLTCDSIPDGYDDGQFNGLLCLCVMLIAEVGNSDTSLDCVLEVMRQSEDFFDYHLGDASHEVLAPTIYKLAEHKLDKLMAFTKEEGLYWLPKAEVFPAVVQIALRQPERRAEIIEWFREVLNFYIEHVAEAKAVDNTIAASLICELIDLQAVELLPEINALFDTEMVDLGFCGRRSEVLNDIVNPRRAGRLSDCILDIHKRFDDMRRKFDR
;
A
#
# COMPACT_ATOMS: atom_id res chain seq x y z
N MET A 1 -10.49 -52.05 7.31
CA MET A 1 -9.89 -50.95 8.10
C MET A 1 -9.64 -49.78 7.16
N ALA A 2 -10.50 -48.77 7.19
CA ALA A 2 -10.39 -47.59 6.33
C ALA A 2 -9.44 -46.60 7.01
N LYS A 3 -8.31 -46.31 6.35
CA LYS A 3 -7.41 -45.23 6.76
C LYS A 3 -8.10 -43.87 6.51
N LYS A 4 -8.49 -43.16 7.58
CA LYS A 4 -8.82 -41.74 7.53
C LYS A 4 -7.59 -40.97 7.03
N LYS A 5 -7.67 -40.41 5.81
CA LYS A 5 -6.76 -39.36 5.36
C LYS A 5 -7.05 -38.12 6.21
N GLN A 6 -6.13 -37.74 7.09
CA GLN A 6 -6.11 -36.39 7.66
C GLN A 6 -5.84 -35.41 6.52
N LYS A 7 -6.80 -34.55 6.23
CA LYS A 7 -6.57 -33.36 5.42
C LYS A 7 -5.62 -32.47 6.25
N LYS A 8 -4.39 -32.27 5.79
CA LYS A 8 -3.54 -31.16 6.25
C LYS A 8 -4.27 -29.88 5.87
N GLN A 9 -4.60 -29.06 6.86
CA GLN A 9 -5.03 -27.68 6.63
C GLN A 9 -3.88 -26.95 5.93
N GLN A 10 -4.13 -26.49 4.72
CA GLN A 10 -3.26 -25.51 4.06
C GLN A 10 -3.31 -24.20 4.87
N GLN A 11 -2.15 -23.67 5.21
CA GLN A 11 -2.05 -22.35 5.81
C GLN A 11 -2.39 -21.32 4.72
N GLN A 12 -3.48 -20.60 4.90
CA GLN A 12 -3.88 -19.47 4.07
C GLN A 12 -3.01 -18.27 4.45
N PHE A 13 -2.31 -17.69 3.49
CA PHE A 13 -1.69 -16.38 3.63
C PHE A 13 -2.76 -15.33 3.30
N LEU A 14 -3.08 -14.50 4.27
CA LEU A 14 -4.00 -13.37 4.13
C LEU A 14 -3.16 -12.10 4.00
N SER A 15 -3.56 -11.17 3.15
CA SER A 15 -3.02 -9.83 3.22
C SER A 15 -3.25 -9.24 4.62
N PRO A 16 -2.49 -8.22 5.06
CA PRO A 16 -2.70 -7.58 6.35
C PRO A 16 -4.16 -7.19 6.58
N ASP A 17 -4.79 -6.53 5.59
CA ASP A 17 -6.18 -6.13 5.66
C ASP A 17 -7.16 -7.31 5.72
N GLN A 18 -6.91 -8.35 4.91
CA GLN A 18 -7.71 -9.57 4.92
C GLN A 18 -7.56 -10.32 6.25
N PHE A 19 -6.34 -10.35 6.80
CA PHE A 19 -6.12 -10.92 8.13
C PHE A 19 -6.92 -10.15 9.19
N VAL A 20 -6.90 -8.83 9.16
CA VAL A 20 -7.69 -7.99 10.08
C VAL A 20 -9.18 -8.31 9.93
N LYS A 21 -9.71 -8.28 8.71
CA LYS A 21 -11.13 -8.53 8.45
C LYS A 21 -11.61 -9.94 8.85
N GLN A 22 -10.79 -10.95 8.62
CA GLN A 22 -11.23 -12.35 8.75
C GLN A 22 -10.78 -13.04 10.03
N LYS A 23 -9.67 -12.59 10.63
CA LYS A 23 -8.99 -13.32 11.72
C LYS A 23 -8.78 -12.53 13.00
N ALA A 24 -8.73 -11.21 12.93
CA ALA A 24 -8.38 -10.41 14.11
C ALA A 24 -9.34 -10.67 15.28
N ARG A 25 -10.65 -10.74 15.04
CA ARG A 25 -11.66 -11.07 16.08
C ARG A 25 -11.49 -12.46 16.71
N SER A 26 -10.82 -13.39 16.03
CA SER A 26 -10.55 -14.72 16.59
C SER A 26 -9.35 -14.76 17.56
N LEU A 27 -8.57 -13.67 17.63
CA LEU A 27 -7.46 -13.54 18.56
C LEU A 27 -7.97 -13.11 19.93
N GLU A 28 -7.27 -13.55 20.99
CA GLU A 28 -7.56 -13.12 22.36
C GLU A 28 -7.35 -11.60 22.48
N ILE A 29 -8.30 -10.92 23.14
CA ILE A 29 -8.16 -9.50 23.48
C ILE A 29 -6.99 -9.34 24.45
N GLY A 30 -6.08 -8.42 24.12
CA GLY A 30 -4.95 -8.07 24.96
C GLY A 30 -5.23 -6.86 25.85
N THR A 31 -4.18 -6.18 26.26
CA THR A 31 -4.28 -4.95 27.05
C THR A 31 -4.80 -3.81 26.18
N CYS A 32 -5.74 -3.03 26.69
CA CYS A 32 -6.25 -1.84 26.02
C CYS A 32 -5.80 -0.58 26.76
N TYR A 33 -5.71 0.51 26.04
CA TYR A 33 -5.26 1.79 26.58
C TYR A 33 -6.15 2.93 26.08
N VAL A 34 -6.28 3.98 26.88
CA VAL A 34 -6.98 5.22 26.53
C VAL A 34 -6.18 6.42 27.03
N SER A 35 -6.22 7.52 26.31
CA SER A 35 -5.64 8.80 26.76
C SER A 35 -6.22 9.21 28.10
N LYS A 36 -5.36 9.59 29.07
CA LYS A 36 -5.80 9.94 30.43
C LYS A 36 -6.81 11.11 30.47
N ASP A 37 -6.61 12.06 29.59
CA ASP A 37 -7.34 13.32 29.56
C ASP A 37 -8.39 13.43 28.45
N ILE A 38 -8.82 12.29 27.84
CA ILE A 38 -9.76 12.26 26.73
C ILE A 38 -11.05 13.06 27.00
N GLU A 39 -11.63 12.94 28.19
CA GLU A 39 -12.84 13.67 28.58
C GLU A 39 -12.60 15.18 28.67
N ALA A 40 -11.44 15.58 29.21
CA ALA A 40 -11.11 16.99 29.42
C ALA A 40 -10.71 17.68 28.11
N MET A 41 -10.03 16.97 27.24
CA MET A 41 -9.52 17.50 25.95
C MET A 41 -10.56 17.38 24.82
N GLY A 42 -11.50 16.45 24.94
CA GLY A 42 -12.48 16.17 23.90
C GLY A 42 -11.97 15.31 22.76
N GLU A 43 -10.67 15.08 22.71
CA GLU A 43 -9.98 14.24 21.73
C GLU A 43 -8.92 13.41 22.42
N GLY A 44 -8.73 12.19 21.96
CA GLY A 44 -7.72 11.32 22.54
C GLY A 44 -7.53 10.05 21.73
N TYR A 45 -6.61 9.22 22.20
CA TYR A 45 -6.29 7.97 21.56
C TYR A 45 -6.86 6.80 22.36
N VAL A 46 -7.34 5.80 21.63
CA VAL A 46 -7.72 4.50 22.17
C VAL A 46 -6.91 3.44 21.45
N ILE A 47 -6.32 2.50 22.19
CA ILE A 47 -5.55 1.39 21.63
C ILE A 47 -6.16 0.09 22.07
N VAL A 48 -6.42 -0.80 21.12
CA VAL A 48 -6.87 -2.17 21.39
C VAL A 48 -5.81 -3.13 20.87
N THR A 49 -5.38 -4.06 21.74
CA THR A 49 -4.43 -5.08 21.35
C THR A 49 -5.07 -6.47 21.27
N ARG A 50 -4.48 -7.33 20.43
CA ARG A 50 -4.86 -8.73 20.25
C ARG A 50 -3.63 -9.62 20.39
N LYS A 51 -3.75 -10.73 21.15
CA LYS A 51 -2.65 -11.65 21.44
C LYS A 51 -2.61 -12.82 20.49
N HIS A 52 -1.42 -13.08 19.95
CA HIS A 52 -1.16 -14.27 19.14
C HIS A 52 -0.67 -15.44 19.98
N ILE A 53 -0.91 -16.66 19.47
CA ILE A 53 -0.27 -17.85 20.01
C ILE A 53 1.24 -17.72 19.77
N GLY A 54 2.03 -17.60 20.83
CA GLY A 54 3.49 -17.40 20.74
C GLY A 54 3.97 -16.05 21.26
N GLY A 55 3.07 -15.22 21.82
CA GLY A 55 3.44 -14.04 22.61
C GLY A 55 3.43 -12.72 21.82
N LYS A 56 3.41 -12.76 20.49
CA LYS A 56 3.29 -11.53 19.69
C LYS A 56 1.94 -10.85 19.89
N ILE A 57 1.89 -9.55 19.67
CA ILE A 57 0.67 -8.76 19.74
C ILE A 57 0.36 -8.07 18.41
N SER A 58 -0.92 -7.92 18.10
CA SER A 58 -1.39 -6.98 17.08
C SER A 58 -2.12 -5.85 17.78
N MET A 59 -1.99 -4.64 17.28
CA MET A 59 -2.70 -3.49 17.82
C MET A 59 -3.51 -2.77 16.76
N ALA A 60 -4.59 -2.11 17.19
CA ALA A 60 -5.24 -1.04 16.45
C ALA A 60 -5.25 0.21 17.30
N PHE A 61 -5.00 1.32 16.65
CA PHE A 61 -4.87 2.64 17.23
C PHE A 61 -5.96 3.52 16.64
N TYR A 62 -6.70 4.25 17.48
CA TYR A 62 -7.85 5.05 17.10
C TYR A 62 -7.70 6.46 17.64
N LEU A 63 -7.74 7.45 16.76
CA LEU A 63 -7.88 8.86 17.14
C LEU A 63 -9.37 9.21 17.21
N VAL A 64 -9.85 9.50 18.40
CA VAL A 64 -11.27 9.66 18.70
C VAL A 64 -11.54 11.08 19.20
N ASP A 65 -12.45 11.79 18.54
CA ASP A 65 -13.00 13.06 18.99
C ASP A 65 -14.38 12.79 19.60
N ILE A 66 -14.46 12.90 20.92
CA ILE A 66 -15.67 12.61 21.69
C ILE A 66 -16.61 13.81 21.79
N TRP A 67 -16.21 14.99 21.31
CA TRP A 67 -17.04 16.18 21.36
C TRP A 67 -17.84 16.45 20.10
N CYS A 68 -17.41 15.93 18.91
CA CYS A 68 -18.11 16.23 17.66
C CYS A 68 -17.85 15.23 16.53
N VAL A 69 -16.58 15.01 16.16
CA VAL A 69 -16.21 14.41 14.86
C VAL A 69 -16.21 12.89 14.91
N GLY A 70 -16.10 12.29 16.09
CA GLY A 70 -16.07 10.83 16.25
C GLY A 70 -14.72 10.23 15.86
N MET A 71 -14.71 9.27 14.95
CA MET A 71 -13.50 8.59 14.48
C MET A 71 -12.77 9.44 13.44
N LYS A 72 -11.66 10.07 13.85
CA LYS A 72 -10.86 10.95 12.98
C LYS A 72 -9.80 10.22 12.17
N ASP A 73 -9.17 9.19 12.73
CA ASP A 73 -8.16 8.37 12.06
C ASP A 73 -7.95 7.06 12.81
N SER A 74 -7.47 6.03 12.11
CA SER A 74 -7.10 4.77 12.73
C SER A 74 -6.07 4.00 11.91
N PHE A 75 -5.23 3.24 12.56
CA PHE A 75 -4.32 2.32 11.89
C PHE A 75 -4.10 1.06 12.72
N TYR A 76 -3.49 0.05 12.14
CA TYR A 76 -3.16 -1.19 12.82
C TYR A 76 -1.71 -1.63 12.56
N ARG A 77 -1.18 -2.44 13.48
CA ARG A 77 0.09 -3.19 13.32
C ARG A 77 -0.15 -4.63 13.73
N LEU A 78 0.42 -5.55 12.96
CA LEU A 78 0.23 -6.99 13.18
C LEU A 78 1.51 -7.65 13.71
N ARG A 79 1.33 -8.57 14.67
CA ARG A 79 2.36 -9.51 15.16
C ARG A 79 3.66 -8.86 15.63
N MET A 80 3.54 -7.75 16.33
CA MET A 80 4.68 -7.04 16.91
C MET A 80 5.27 -7.81 18.10
N GLU A 81 6.55 -7.65 18.32
CA GLU A 81 7.20 -8.00 19.58
C GLU A 81 6.89 -6.92 20.64
N ASP A 82 7.01 -7.28 21.93
CA ASP A 82 6.67 -6.35 23.03
C ASP A 82 7.46 -5.03 22.95
N TYR A 83 8.75 -5.09 22.58
CA TYR A 83 9.59 -3.90 22.47
C TYR A 83 9.14 -2.95 21.32
N GLU A 84 8.60 -3.49 20.22
CA GLU A 84 8.10 -2.68 19.11
C GLU A 84 6.84 -1.92 19.53
N PHE A 85 6.02 -2.53 20.39
CA PHE A 85 4.86 -1.87 20.97
C PHE A 85 5.27 -0.78 21.98
N GLU A 86 6.23 -1.06 22.85
CA GLU A 86 6.78 -0.08 23.79
C GLU A 86 7.36 1.13 23.06
N ASP A 87 8.13 0.94 21.98
CA ASP A 87 8.67 2.02 21.14
C ASP A 87 7.56 2.90 20.54
N ILE A 88 6.44 2.31 20.12
CA ILE A 88 5.30 3.08 19.63
C ILE A 88 4.70 3.92 20.76
N MET A 89 4.46 3.33 21.93
CA MET A 89 3.88 4.03 23.07
C MET A 89 4.75 5.21 23.54
N ASP A 90 6.06 5.03 23.56
CA ASP A 90 7.01 6.07 23.96
C ASP A 90 7.11 7.23 22.93
N ASN A 91 6.95 6.93 21.64
CA ASN A 91 7.02 7.94 20.58
C ASN A 91 5.81 8.88 20.55
N TYR A 92 4.65 8.42 20.99
CA TYR A 92 3.42 9.25 20.97
C TYR A 92 3.32 10.30 22.05
N ARG A 93 4.26 10.43 23.00
CA ARG A 93 4.33 11.49 24.05
C ARG A 93 2.99 11.81 24.74
N ILE A 94 2.01 10.91 24.67
CA ILE A 94 0.67 11.08 25.22
C ILE A 94 0.58 10.19 26.44
N GLU A 95 0.11 10.77 27.54
CA GLU A 95 -0.13 9.97 28.74
C GLU A 95 -1.31 9.03 28.53
N MET A 96 -1.02 7.75 28.36
CA MET A 96 -2.01 6.69 28.26
C MET A 96 -2.23 6.03 29.64
N ARG A 97 -3.42 5.45 29.83
CA ARG A 97 -3.70 4.53 30.92
C ARG A 97 -4.26 3.24 30.40
N GLU A 98 -4.00 2.14 31.09
CA GLU A 98 -4.69 0.89 30.83
C GLU A 98 -6.18 1.02 31.11
N CYS A 99 -6.98 0.33 30.32
CA CYS A 99 -8.43 0.25 30.46
C CYS A 99 -8.96 -1.14 30.12
N SER A 100 -10.20 -1.42 30.50
CA SER A 100 -10.87 -2.64 30.05
C SER A 100 -11.18 -2.57 28.55
N TYR A 101 -11.39 -3.72 27.93
CA TYR A 101 -11.83 -3.77 26.54
C TYR A 101 -13.20 -3.10 26.36
N ASP A 102 -14.12 -3.37 27.28
CA ASP A 102 -15.46 -2.75 27.25
C ASP A 102 -15.37 -1.22 27.29
N GLU A 103 -14.45 -0.68 28.08
CA GLU A 103 -14.19 0.75 28.14
C GLU A 103 -13.66 1.27 26.79
N ALA A 104 -12.64 0.62 26.22
CA ALA A 104 -12.07 1.01 24.93
C ALA A 104 -13.11 0.95 23.80
N HIS A 105 -13.91 -0.11 23.76
CA HIS A 105 -14.99 -0.31 22.78
C HIS A 105 -16.04 0.81 22.86
N ASN A 106 -16.50 1.13 24.06
CA ASN A 106 -17.52 2.15 24.27
C ASN A 106 -17.02 3.57 23.94
N TRP A 107 -15.73 3.88 24.19
CA TRP A 107 -15.15 5.14 23.71
C TRP A 107 -15.19 5.27 22.19
N ILE A 108 -14.83 4.19 21.47
CA ILE A 108 -14.75 4.19 20.02
C ILE A 108 -16.15 4.27 19.40
N TYR A 109 -17.03 3.32 19.69
CA TYR A 109 -18.34 3.25 19.07
C TYR A 109 -19.29 4.34 19.56
N GLY A 110 -19.22 4.71 20.84
CA GLY A 110 -20.02 5.83 21.36
C GLY A 110 -19.68 7.16 20.70
N ALA A 111 -18.39 7.40 20.38
CA ALA A 111 -18.01 8.59 19.62
C ALA A 111 -18.45 8.51 18.15
N VAL A 112 -18.41 7.33 17.53
CA VAL A 112 -18.93 7.12 16.17
C VAL A 112 -20.43 7.40 16.13
N ASP A 113 -21.20 6.81 17.04
CA ASP A 113 -22.65 6.99 17.11
C ASP A 113 -23.04 8.45 17.35
N PHE A 114 -22.33 9.11 18.28
CA PHE A 114 -22.55 10.52 18.54
C PHE A 114 -22.27 11.41 17.31
N ALA A 115 -21.19 11.15 16.57
CA ALA A 115 -20.89 11.88 15.36
C ALA A 115 -21.90 11.60 14.22
N GLU A 116 -22.44 10.37 14.14
CA GLU A 116 -23.46 10.01 13.17
C GLU A 116 -24.78 10.78 13.37
N GLU A 117 -25.13 11.19 14.59
CA GLU A 117 -26.27 12.07 14.85
C GLU A 117 -26.12 13.41 14.10
N ALA A 118 -24.89 13.90 13.96
CA ALA A 118 -24.55 15.10 13.20
C ALA A 118 -24.35 14.81 11.70
N GLY A 119 -24.50 13.56 11.24
CA GLY A 119 -24.27 13.12 9.86
C GLY A 119 -22.79 13.02 9.49
N ILE A 120 -21.93 12.99 10.48
CA ILE A 120 -20.47 12.82 10.30
C ILE A 120 -20.17 11.33 10.30
N LYS A 121 -19.48 10.84 9.25
CA LYS A 121 -19.09 9.44 9.12
C LYS A 121 -17.68 9.23 9.64
N PRO A 122 -17.38 8.03 10.17
CA PRO A 122 -16.02 7.65 10.52
C PRO A 122 -15.05 7.81 9.35
N ASP A 123 -13.78 8.08 9.66
CA ASP A 123 -12.72 8.08 8.64
C ASP A 123 -12.65 6.74 7.90
N LYS A 124 -12.18 6.76 6.65
CA LYS A 124 -12.10 5.56 5.79
C LYS A 124 -11.23 4.45 6.38
N SER A 125 -10.21 4.81 7.15
CA SER A 125 -9.33 3.86 7.84
C SER A 125 -10.11 2.91 8.76
N PHE A 126 -11.22 3.38 9.33
CA PHE A 126 -12.11 2.58 10.17
C PHE A 126 -12.78 1.42 9.43
N ASN A 127 -12.90 1.48 8.10
CA ASN A 127 -13.44 0.37 7.30
C ASN A 127 -12.64 -0.94 7.46
N ILE A 128 -11.37 -0.82 7.85
CA ILE A 128 -10.51 -1.98 8.14
C ILE A 128 -10.35 -2.18 9.65
N THR A 129 -10.00 -1.13 10.38
CA THR A 129 -9.64 -1.24 11.79
C THR A 129 -10.83 -1.63 12.70
N GLN A 130 -12.08 -1.41 12.27
CA GLN A 130 -13.27 -1.90 12.97
C GLN A 130 -13.26 -3.43 13.21
N TYR A 131 -12.57 -4.19 12.36
CA TYR A 131 -12.46 -5.64 12.53
C TYR A 131 -11.42 -6.06 13.59
N MET A 132 -10.65 -5.11 14.13
CA MET A 132 -9.86 -5.33 15.34
C MET A 132 -10.71 -5.26 16.62
N LEU A 133 -11.95 -4.73 16.51
CA LEU A 133 -12.95 -4.66 17.57
C LEU A 133 -13.96 -5.82 17.41
N GLU A 134 -14.59 -6.24 18.49
CA GLU A 134 -15.80 -7.05 18.40
C GLU A 134 -16.94 -6.25 17.76
N GLU A 135 -18.00 -6.93 17.32
CA GLU A 135 -19.17 -6.24 16.81
C GLU A 135 -19.81 -5.39 17.91
N ASP A 136 -20.34 -4.25 17.52
CA ASP A 136 -21.08 -3.39 18.42
C ASP A 136 -22.49 -3.95 18.58
N ASP A 137 -22.65 -4.83 19.57
CA ASP A 137 -23.88 -5.55 19.87
C ASP A 137 -24.08 -5.71 21.39
N ASP A 138 -25.20 -6.29 21.77
CA ASP A 138 -25.60 -6.52 23.18
C ASP A 138 -24.62 -7.41 23.99
N ASN A 139 -23.59 -7.99 23.36
CA ASN A 139 -22.59 -8.81 24.04
C ASN A 139 -21.53 -7.94 24.75
N ILE A 140 -21.37 -6.69 24.34
CA ILE A 140 -20.47 -5.75 25.00
C ILE A 140 -21.27 -4.91 26.00
N PRO A 141 -20.91 -4.92 27.28
CA PRO A 141 -21.59 -4.11 28.28
C PRO A 141 -21.54 -2.61 27.95
N LEU A 142 -22.70 -1.97 27.89
CA LEU A 142 -22.77 -0.53 27.66
C LEU A 142 -22.24 0.22 28.90
N ILE A 143 -21.27 1.10 28.65
CA ILE A 143 -20.75 2.05 29.60
C ILE A 143 -21.23 3.44 29.16
N GLU A 144 -22.05 4.09 29.97
CA GLU A 144 -22.54 5.43 29.65
C GLU A 144 -21.43 6.47 29.88
N TYR A 145 -20.93 7.03 28.76
CA TYR A 145 -20.04 8.20 28.76
C TYR A 145 -20.81 9.44 28.30
N GLU A 146 -20.38 10.60 28.73
CA GLU A 146 -20.90 11.86 28.22
C GLU A 146 -20.14 12.26 26.97
N PHE A 147 -20.79 12.21 25.79
CA PHE A 147 -20.29 12.72 24.55
C PHE A 147 -20.76 14.17 24.33
N GLY A 148 -19.95 14.90 23.55
CA GLY A 148 -20.15 16.34 23.41
C GLY A 148 -19.63 17.16 24.61
N LYS A 149 -19.40 18.42 24.42
CA LYS A 149 -19.06 19.31 25.54
C LYS A 149 -20.33 19.73 26.25
N ASN A 150 -20.53 19.26 27.48
CA ASN A 150 -21.79 19.36 28.22
C ASN A 150 -23.00 18.76 27.45
N GLY A 151 -22.81 17.61 26.82
CA GLY A 151 -23.86 16.93 26.08
C GLY A 151 -24.22 17.57 24.71
N LYS A 152 -23.43 18.52 24.23
CA LYS A 152 -23.68 19.25 22.98
C LYS A 152 -22.52 19.05 22.00
N HIS A 153 -22.84 18.75 20.75
CA HIS A 153 -21.82 18.71 19.70
C HIS A 153 -21.02 20.01 19.70
N THR A 154 -19.74 19.93 19.96
CA THR A 154 -18.83 21.07 20.00
C THR A 154 -17.64 20.79 19.11
N LEU A 155 -17.65 21.35 17.92
CA LEU A 155 -16.54 21.26 16.98
C LEU A 155 -15.38 22.11 17.48
N VAL A 156 -14.25 21.49 17.80
CA VAL A 156 -13.00 22.19 18.07
C VAL A 156 -12.07 21.96 16.88
N THR A 157 -11.66 23.04 16.23
CA THR A 157 -10.80 22.94 15.06
C THR A 157 -9.73 24.03 15.09
N HIS A 158 -8.55 23.70 14.60
CA HIS A 158 -7.42 24.64 14.45
C HIS A 158 -7.34 25.22 13.04
N THR A 159 -8.17 24.71 12.11
CA THR A 159 -8.17 25.14 10.72
C THR A 159 -9.58 25.54 10.25
N ARG A 160 -9.66 26.56 9.41
CA ARG A 160 -10.91 26.93 8.73
C ARG A 160 -11.43 25.84 7.81
N LEU A 161 -10.53 25.02 7.31
CA LEU A 161 -10.80 23.88 6.47
C LEU A 161 -11.68 22.85 7.17
N GLU A 162 -11.24 22.38 8.31
CA GLU A 162 -12.00 21.42 9.13
C GLU A 162 -13.36 22.04 9.52
N ALA A 163 -13.37 23.31 9.85
CA ALA A 163 -14.62 24.05 10.09
C ALA A 163 -15.54 24.03 8.85
N SER A 164 -15.03 24.31 7.67
CA SER A 164 -15.82 24.34 6.42
C SER A 164 -16.37 22.95 6.04
N ARG A 165 -15.68 21.89 6.42
CA ARG A 165 -16.13 20.50 6.19
C ARG A 165 -17.29 20.11 7.11
N TYR A 166 -17.19 20.41 8.40
CA TYR A 166 -18.14 19.90 9.38
C TYR A 166 -19.29 20.86 9.69
N LEU A 167 -19.09 22.18 9.69
CA LEU A 167 -20.15 23.13 10.02
C LEU A 167 -21.41 22.98 9.13
N PRO A 168 -21.33 22.78 7.80
CA PRO A 168 -22.52 22.55 6.99
C PRO A 168 -23.29 21.29 7.36
N LEU A 169 -22.57 20.22 7.79
CA LEU A 169 -23.22 18.98 8.26
C LEU A 169 -23.94 19.19 9.60
N LEU A 170 -23.28 19.85 10.52
CA LEU A 170 -23.85 20.22 11.83
C LEU A 170 -25.10 21.11 11.65
N GLU A 171 -25.01 22.15 10.84
CA GLU A 171 -26.16 23.02 10.56
C GLU A 171 -27.33 22.27 9.91
N LYS A 172 -27.04 21.37 8.97
CA LYS A 172 -28.04 20.60 8.23
C LYS A 172 -28.78 19.59 9.14
N ASN A 173 -28.03 18.86 9.97
CA ASN A 173 -28.56 17.71 10.70
C ASN A 173 -29.03 18.09 12.11
N LEU A 174 -28.34 18.97 12.81
CA LEU A 174 -28.68 19.40 14.15
C LEU A 174 -29.45 20.72 14.19
N GLY A 175 -29.24 21.59 13.21
CA GLY A 175 -29.84 22.93 13.15
C GLY A 175 -29.05 24.00 13.88
N LYS A 176 -29.16 25.24 13.42
CA LYS A 176 -28.45 26.40 14.02
C LYS A 176 -28.76 26.55 15.49
N GLY A 177 -27.69 26.69 16.31
CA GLY A 177 -27.77 26.87 17.74
C GLY A 177 -27.80 25.59 18.56
N ASN A 178 -27.92 24.43 17.92
CA ASN A 178 -27.89 23.13 18.62
C ASN A 178 -26.50 22.50 18.68
N PHE A 179 -25.50 23.17 18.15
CA PHE A 179 -24.08 22.81 18.27
C PHE A 179 -23.25 24.06 18.58
N ASP A 180 -22.07 23.87 19.08
CA ASP A 180 -21.07 24.91 19.28
C ASP A 180 -19.84 24.65 18.43
N TYR A 181 -19.06 25.68 18.14
CA TYR A 181 -17.75 25.49 17.51
C TYR A 181 -16.73 26.48 18.08
N ILE A 182 -15.49 26.03 18.15
CA ILE A 182 -14.33 26.80 18.60
C ILE A 182 -13.31 26.70 17.46
N LEU A 183 -13.01 27.85 16.87
CA LEU A 183 -11.92 27.98 15.90
C LEU A 183 -10.75 28.63 16.62
N ASP A 184 -9.74 27.85 16.98
CA ASP A 184 -8.50 28.30 17.63
C ASP A 184 -7.43 28.59 16.58
N ALA A 185 -7.70 29.57 15.73
CA ALA A 185 -6.77 30.03 14.71
C ALA A 185 -5.86 31.10 15.30
N HIS A 186 -4.57 30.84 15.42
CA HIS A 186 -3.58 31.87 15.75
C HIS A 186 -3.46 32.88 14.61
N ASP A 187 -3.70 34.15 14.91
CA ASP A 187 -3.89 35.29 13.99
C ASP A 187 -2.66 35.76 13.19
N ALA A 188 -1.57 35.00 13.13
CA ALA A 188 -0.30 35.55 12.64
C ALA A 188 0.06 35.28 11.16
N ASP A 189 -0.59 34.28 10.48
CA ASP A 189 -0.18 33.87 9.12
C ASP A 189 -1.36 33.59 8.18
N LEU A 190 -2.47 34.30 8.35
CA LEU A 190 -3.78 33.93 7.80
C LEU A 190 -3.97 34.19 6.28
N GLU A 191 -3.14 34.99 5.61
CA GLU A 191 -3.29 35.21 4.16
C GLU A 191 -2.53 34.15 3.35
N ASP A 192 -1.35 33.72 3.79
CA ASP A 192 -0.57 32.66 3.13
C ASP A 192 -1.16 31.25 3.41
N GLU A 193 -1.72 31.01 4.62
CA GLU A 193 -2.39 29.75 4.96
C GLU A 193 -3.74 29.55 4.27
N LEU A 194 -4.43 30.61 3.85
CA LEU A 194 -5.72 30.49 3.16
C LEU A 194 -5.58 29.97 1.72
N ASP A 195 -4.53 30.38 1.03
CA ASP A 195 -4.22 29.85 -0.31
C ASP A 195 -3.79 28.36 -0.20
N ASP A 196 -3.03 28.01 0.84
CA ASP A 196 -2.62 26.62 1.13
C ASP A 196 -3.79 25.72 1.53
N ILE A 197 -4.79 26.25 2.26
CA ILE A 197 -5.96 25.52 2.77
C ILE A 197 -6.99 25.23 1.66
N ASP A 198 -7.23 26.17 0.75
CA ASP A 198 -8.06 25.94 -0.43
C ASP A 198 -7.40 24.92 -1.37
N GLU A 199 -6.07 24.90 -1.43
CA GLU A 199 -5.29 23.90 -2.16
C GLU A 199 -5.38 22.51 -1.51
N GLU A 200 -5.34 22.39 -0.17
CA GLU A 200 -5.47 21.11 0.57
C GLU A 200 -6.83 20.44 0.35
N MET A 201 -7.92 21.24 0.40
CA MET A 201 -9.27 20.72 0.15
C MET A 201 -9.48 20.30 -1.30
N SER A 202 -8.96 21.10 -2.23
CA SER A 202 -9.03 20.73 -3.64
C SER A 202 -8.26 19.44 -3.93
N THR A 203 -7.23 19.14 -3.12
CA THR A 203 -6.36 17.99 -3.26
C THR A 203 -7.02 16.67 -2.84
N PHE A 204 -7.73 16.66 -1.69
CA PHE A 204 -8.39 15.43 -1.18
C PHE A 204 -9.68 15.07 -1.92
N TYR A 205 -10.32 16.03 -2.59
CA TYR A 205 -11.59 15.84 -3.32
C TYR A 205 -11.48 16.19 -4.79
N LYS A 206 -10.27 16.45 -5.29
CA LYS A 206 -10.08 16.73 -6.71
C LYS A 206 -10.40 15.46 -7.48
N ASP A 207 -11.39 15.56 -8.35
CA ASP A 207 -11.63 14.57 -9.37
C ASP A 207 -10.56 14.76 -10.45
N TYR A 208 -9.53 13.91 -10.43
CA TYR A 208 -8.46 13.93 -11.43
C TYR A 208 -8.89 13.32 -12.78
N GLY A 209 -10.16 13.01 -12.93
CA GLY A 209 -10.68 12.34 -14.10
C GLY A 209 -10.73 10.81 -13.95
N PRO A 210 -11.10 10.12 -15.03
CA PRO A 210 -11.26 8.67 -14.98
C PRO A 210 -9.90 7.96 -14.82
N ASP A 211 -9.92 6.84 -14.11
CA ASP A 211 -8.81 5.88 -14.10
C ASP A 211 -8.57 5.35 -15.50
N MET A 212 -7.33 4.91 -15.78
CA MET A 212 -7.01 4.25 -17.04
C MET A 212 -7.81 2.97 -17.21
N PRO A 213 -8.59 2.82 -18.29
CA PRO A 213 -9.29 1.57 -18.55
C PRO A 213 -8.28 0.47 -18.92
N TYR A 214 -8.39 -0.69 -18.31
CA TYR A 214 -7.65 -1.86 -18.74
C TYR A 214 -8.25 -2.39 -20.06
N THR A 215 -7.46 -2.35 -21.12
CA THR A 215 -7.91 -2.76 -22.48
C THR A 215 -6.89 -3.63 -23.21
N TYR A 216 -5.93 -4.20 -22.48
CA TYR A 216 -4.93 -5.05 -23.07
C TYR A 216 -5.54 -6.29 -23.71
N HIS A 217 -5.08 -6.63 -24.91
CA HIS A 217 -5.52 -7.81 -25.66
C HIS A 217 -4.42 -8.87 -25.59
N HIS A 218 -4.71 -9.97 -24.92
CA HIS A 218 -3.78 -11.06 -24.74
C HIS A 218 -3.37 -11.72 -26.06
N PRO A 219 -2.08 -12.07 -26.25
CA PRO A 219 -1.67 -12.99 -27.29
C PRO A 219 -2.14 -14.41 -27.00
N ASP A 220 -1.97 -15.32 -27.96
CA ASP A 220 -2.17 -16.74 -27.71
C ASP A 220 -1.03 -17.29 -26.83
N TYR A 221 -1.37 -17.74 -25.63
CA TYR A 221 -0.44 -18.37 -24.70
C TYR A 221 -0.34 -19.89 -24.90
N PRO A 222 0.81 -20.52 -24.55
CA PRO A 222 0.97 -21.98 -24.61
C PRO A 222 -0.07 -22.70 -23.75
N LYS A 223 -0.75 -23.71 -24.32
CA LYS A 223 -1.70 -24.58 -23.59
C LYS A 223 -1.02 -25.82 -23.01
N GLU A 224 0.15 -26.15 -23.50
CA GLU A 224 0.98 -27.27 -23.04
C GLU A 224 2.45 -26.81 -23.11
N ILE A 225 3.26 -27.25 -22.16
CA ILE A 225 4.70 -26.96 -22.13
C ILE A 225 5.50 -28.24 -21.95
N THR A 226 6.72 -28.21 -22.43
CA THR A 226 7.73 -29.25 -22.15
C THR A 226 8.87 -28.60 -21.41
N LEU A 227 9.26 -29.17 -20.28
CA LEU A 227 10.31 -28.66 -19.42
C LEU A 227 11.53 -29.60 -19.48
N ASN A 228 12.73 -29.04 -19.44
CA ASN A 228 13.98 -29.79 -19.25
C ASN A 228 14.02 -30.39 -17.83
N TYR A 229 13.46 -29.67 -16.84
CA TYR A 229 13.47 -30.03 -15.42
C TYR A 229 12.05 -29.96 -14.83
N PRO A 230 11.14 -30.91 -15.12
CA PRO A 230 9.74 -30.85 -14.66
C PRO A 230 9.58 -30.75 -13.13
N TRP A 231 10.56 -31.28 -12.38
CA TRP A 231 10.55 -31.23 -10.91
C TRP A 231 10.55 -29.80 -10.36
N ILE A 232 11.01 -28.80 -11.12
CA ILE A 232 10.99 -27.39 -10.71
C ILE A 232 9.54 -26.93 -10.53
N GLN A 233 8.68 -27.20 -11.49
CA GLN A 233 7.26 -26.87 -11.38
C GLN A 233 6.63 -27.52 -10.16
N ASP A 234 6.94 -28.79 -9.89
CA ASP A 234 6.44 -29.52 -8.73
C ASP A 234 6.91 -28.90 -7.41
N GLU A 235 8.16 -28.42 -7.33
CA GLU A 235 8.70 -27.76 -6.15
C GLU A 235 8.10 -26.36 -5.96
N LEU A 236 8.06 -25.54 -7.00
CA LEU A 236 7.54 -24.16 -6.92
C LEU A 236 6.03 -24.13 -6.64
N SER A 237 5.28 -25.17 -6.99
CA SER A 237 3.85 -25.28 -6.69
C SER A 237 3.52 -25.72 -5.27
N LYS A 238 4.53 -26.01 -4.43
CA LYS A 238 4.27 -26.42 -3.03
C LYS A 238 3.88 -25.20 -2.19
N ALA A 239 2.86 -25.37 -1.36
CA ALA A 239 2.39 -24.31 -0.46
C ALA A 239 3.48 -23.78 0.49
N GLU A 240 4.45 -24.63 0.86
CA GLU A 240 5.60 -24.23 1.70
C GLU A 240 6.61 -23.32 0.98
N ASN A 241 6.53 -23.21 -0.34
CA ASN A 241 7.36 -22.40 -1.21
C ASN A 241 6.57 -21.24 -1.86
N ALA A 242 5.46 -20.82 -1.27
CA ALA A 242 4.53 -19.90 -1.94
C ALA A 242 5.13 -18.52 -2.24
N ILE A 243 6.00 -17.99 -1.38
CA ILE A 243 6.52 -16.62 -1.49
C ILE A 243 8.05 -16.59 -1.57
N TYR A 244 8.71 -17.54 -0.95
CA TYR A 244 10.18 -17.62 -0.90
C TYR A 244 10.66 -19.07 -0.93
N LEU A 245 11.90 -19.27 -1.35
CA LEU A 245 12.56 -20.55 -1.33
C LEU A 245 13.61 -20.61 -0.22
N LYS A 246 13.85 -21.82 0.29
CA LYS A 246 15.00 -22.09 1.17
C LYS A 246 16.29 -22.11 0.37
N ASP A 247 17.40 -21.70 0.99
CA ASP A 247 18.70 -21.60 0.34
C ASP A 247 19.11 -22.88 -0.39
N GLU A 248 18.92 -24.06 0.23
CA GLU A 248 19.31 -25.33 -0.38
C GLU A 248 18.54 -25.63 -1.68
N LEU A 249 17.27 -25.24 -1.74
CA LEU A 249 16.45 -25.41 -2.95
C LEU A 249 16.83 -24.39 -4.01
N THR A 250 17.04 -23.14 -3.60
CA THR A 250 17.50 -22.05 -4.47
C THR A 250 18.83 -22.42 -5.13
N ASP A 251 19.83 -22.84 -4.36
CA ASP A 251 21.13 -23.26 -4.85
C ASP A 251 21.02 -24.46 -5.80
N ARG A 252 20.17 -25.43 -5.47
CA ARG A 252 19.92 -26.59 -6.33
C ARG A 252 19.32 -26.21 -7.67
N ILE A 253 18.40 -25.25 -7.71
CA ILE A 253 17.79 -24.75 -8.94
C ILE A 253 18.84 -23.97 -9.75
N LEU A 254 19.53 -23.03 -9.13
CA LEU A 254 20.49 -22.15 -9.81
C LEU A 254 21.79 -22.88 -10.24
N ALA A 255 22.08 -24.06 -9.70
CA ALA A 255 23.18 -24.90 -10.16
C ALA A 255 22.90 -25.61 -11.49
N LEU A 256 21.69 -25.53 -12.02
CA LEU A 256 21.34 -26.13 -13.31
C LEU A 256 21.96 -25.33 -14.48
N PRO A 257 22.16 -25.96 -15.64
CA PRO A 257 22.55 -25.26 -16.87
C PRO A 257 21.63 -24.08 -17.16
N HIS A 258 22.18 -22.86 -17.13
CA HIS A 258 21.40 -21.62 -17.15
C HIS A 258 20.49 -21.48 -18.37
N ASP A 259 20.94 -21.88 -19.57
CA ASP A 259 20.10 -21.79 -20.77
C ASP A 259 18.85 -22.69 -20.69
N ALA A 260 19.02 -23.90 -20.17
CA ALA A 260 17.90 -24.84 -20.02
C ALA A 260 16.95 -24.40 -18.90
N LEU A 261 17.50 -23.91 -17.78
CA LEU A 261 16.71 -23.37 -16.67
C LEU A 261 15.94 -22.11 -17.10
N ARG A 262 16.60 -21.20 -17.82
CA ARG A 262 15.97 -19.99 -18.37
C ARG A 262 14.78 -20.36 -19.26
N GLN A 263 14.98 -21.29 -20.18
CA GLN A 263 13.91 -21.75 -21.07
C GLN A 263 12.72 -22.35 -20.31
N ASP A 264 12.99 -23.13 -19.24
CA ASP A 264 11.94 -23.70 -18.40
C ASP A 264 11.16 -22.60 -17.64
N LEU A 265 11.86 -21.60 -17.09
CA LEU A 265 11.22 -20.49 -16.40
C LEU A 265 10.40 -19.61 -17.35
N GLU A 266 10.91 -19.28 -18.54
CA GLU A 266 10.16 -18.57 -19.59
C GLU A 266 8.90 -19.33 -19.98
N ASN A 267 9.00 -20.64 -20.21
CA ASN A 267 7.86 -21.49 -20.53
C ASN A 267 6.83 -21.54 -19.39
N LEU A 268 7.28 -21.67 -18.13
CA LEU A 268 6.40 -21.67 -16.97
C LEU A 268 5.67 -20.33 -16.82
N ILE A 269 6.36 -19.20 -16.98
CA ILE A 269 5.75 -17.86 -16.91
C ILE A 269 4.64 -17.76 -17.97
N MET A 270 4.94 -17.98 -19.22
CA MET A 270 3.98 -17.84 -20.31
C MET A 270 2.80 -18.81 -20.20
N TYR A 271 3.05 -20.03 -19.75
CA TYR A 271 2.00 -21.02 -19.52
C TYR A 271 1.07 -20.62 -18.39
N HIS A 272 1.61 -20.15 -17.25
CA HIS A 272 0.81 -19.76 -16.11
C HIS A 272 0.04 -18.46 -16.35
N ILE A 273 0.54 -17.53 -17.14
CA ILE A 273 -0.24 -16.40 -17.62
C ILE A 273 -1.45 -16.94 -18.39
N GLY A 274 -1.24 -17.83 -19.35
CA GLY A 274 -2.33 -18.38 -20.18
C GLY A 274 -3.37 -19.19 -19.43
N LEU A 275 -3.07 -19.69 -18.23
CA LEU A 275 -4.03 -20.38 -17.36
C LEU A 275 -4.96 -19.43 -16.60
N THR A 276 -4.53 -18.18 -16.37
CA THR A 276 -5.19 -17.28 -15.39
C THR A 276 -5.50 -15.89 -15.93
N CYS A 277 -5.02 -15.52 -17.14
CA CYS A 277 -5.25 -14.18 -17.70
C CYS A 277 -6.72 -13.84 -17.95
N ASP A 278 -7.55 -14.83 -18.32
CA ASP A 278 -8.98 -14.64 -18.61
C ASP A 278 -9.89 -14.96 -17.43
N SER A 279 -9.41 -15.73 -16.47
CA SER A 279 -10.21 -16.11 -15.29
C SER A 279 -9.32 -16.57 -14.14
N ILE A 280 -9.39 -15.86 -13.06
CA ILE A 280 -8.81 -16.29 -11.79
C ILE A 280 -9.68 -17.45 -11.24
N PRO A 281 -9.08 -18.52 -10.68
CA PRO A 281 -9.83 -19.66 -10.14
C PRO A 281 -10.86 -19.25 -9.08
N ASP A 282 -12.05 -19.87 -9.11
CA ASP A 282 -13.09 -19.66 -8.11
C ASP A 282 -12.55 -19.89 -6.69
N GLY A 283 -12.87 -18.97 -5.78
CA GLY A 283 -12.41 -19.02 -4.38
C GLY A 283 -11.10 -18.28 -4.12
N TYR A 284 -10.61 -17.49 -5.07
CA TYR A 284 -9.46 -16.61 -4.87
C TYR A 284 -9.65 -15.65 -3.69
N ASP A 285 -10.86 -15.11 -3.49
CA ASP A 285 -11.23 -14.28 -2.32
C ASP A 285 -10.91 -14.95 -0.96
N ASP A 286 -10.64 -16.26 -0.95
CA ASP A 286 -10.24 -17.01 0.24
C ASP A 286 -8.74 -16.90 0.56
N GLY A 287 -7.98 -16.03 -0.10
CA GLY A 287 -6.57 -15.77 0.21
C GLY A 287 -5.61 -16.90 -0.20
N GLN A 288 -5.88 -17.58 -1.29
CA GLN A 288 -4.95 -18.55 -1.88
C GLN A 288 -3.95 -17.84 -2.80
N PHE A 289 -2.79 -17.49 -2.28
CA PHE A 289 -1.69 -16.97 -3.08
C PHE A 289 -1.04 -18.11 -3.88
N ASN A 290 -0.93 -17.93 -5.21
CA ASN A 290 -0.21 -18.86 -6.08
C ASN A 290 1.19 -18.31 -6.39
N GLY A 291 2.14 -18.64 -5.55
CA GLY A 291 3.51 -18.11 -5.63
C GLY A 291 4.37 -18.63 -6.78
N LEU A 292 3.92 -19.61 -7.57
CA LEU A 292 4.76 -20.19 -8.63
C LEU A 292 5.23 -19.14 -9.62
N LEU A 293 4.33 -18.27 -10.09
CA LEU A 293 4.67 -17.23 -11.06
C LEU A 293 5.62 -16.20 -10.44
N CYS A 294 5.34 -15.77 -9.22
CA CYS A 294 6.22 -14.89 -8.43
C CYS A 294 7.64 -15.45 -8.34
N LEU A 295 7.78 -16.71 -7.95
CA LEU A 295 9.08 -17.39 -7.83
C LEU A 295 9.78 -17.52 -9.20
N CYS A 296 9.05 -17.83 -10.27
CA CYS A 296 9.62 -17.86 -11.63
C CYS A 296 10.18 -16.50 -12.04
N VAL A 297 9.43 -15.41 -11.77
CA VAL A 297 9.88 -14.03 -12.06
C VAL A 297 11.11 -13.65 -11.23
N MET A 298 11.21 -14.08 -9.98
CA MET A 298 12.40 -13.85 -9.17
C MET A 298 13.61 -14.65 -9.65
N LEU A 299 13.42 -15.92 -9.99
CA LEU A 299 14.50 -16.82 -10.42
C LEU A 299 15.02 -16.48 -11.82
N ILE A 300 14.14 -16.02 -12.74
CA ILE A 300 14.59 -15.65 -14.09
C ILE A 300 15.55 -14.47 -14.08
N ALA A 301 15.48 -13.61 -13.07
CA ALA A 301 16.43 -12.52 -12.89
C ALA A 301 17.87 -13.01 -12.66
N GLU A 302 18.07 -14.25 -12.20
CA GLU A 302 19.39 -14.82 -11.90
C GLU A 302 20.02 -15.51 -13.14
N VAL A 303 19.21 -16.06 -14.02
CA VAL A 303 19.67 -16.87 -15.17
C VAL A 303 19.28 -16.25 -16.49
N GLY A 304 18.40 -15.26 -16.49
CA GLY A 304 17.96 -14.55 -17.67
C GLY A 304 19.07 -13.69 -18.23
N ASN A 305 19.04 -13.61 -19.51
CA ASN A 305 19.71 -12.55 -20.21
C ASN A 305 18.69 -11.91 -21.15
N SER A 306 18.81 -10.63 -21.38
CA SER A 306 18.30 -10.03 -22.59
C SER A 306 16.81 -10.21 -22.94
N ASP A 307 16.55 -10.39 -24.22
CA ASP A 307 15.33 -10.00 -24.90
C ASP A 307 14.13 -10.89 -24.54
N THR A 308 14.29 -12.22 -24.50
CA THR A 308 13.15 -13.14 -24.26
C THR A 308 12.69 -13.18 -22.80
N SER A 309 13.63 -13.17 -21.85
CA SER A 309 13.27 -13.18 -20.42
C SER A 309 12.61 -11.87 -20.01
N LEU A 310 13.12 -10.73 -20.49
CA LEU A 310 12.49 -9.42 -20.25
C LEU A 310 11.09 -9.36 -20.87
N ASP A 311 10.92 -9.89 -22.11
CA ASP A 311 9.61 -9.92 -22.77
C ASP A 311 8.59 -10.75 -21.97
N CYS A 312 9.00 -11.88 -21.37
CA CYS A 312 8.14 -12.67 -20.48
C CYS A 312 7.75 -11.88 -19.21
N VAL A 313 8.70 -11.15 -18.60
CA VAL A 313 8.40 -10.33 -17.42
C VAL A 313 7.48 -9.16 -17.76
N LEU A 314 7.72 -8.48 -18.89
CA LEU A 314 6.82 -7.42 -19.34
C LEU A 314 5.44 -7.96 -19.69
N GLU A 315 5.33 -9.22 -20.14
CA GLU A 315 4.03 -9.85 -20.38
C GLU A 315 3.27 -10.14 -19.09
N VAL A 316 3.96 -10.53 -18.00
CA VAL A 316 3.37 -10.55 -16.64
C VAL A 316 2.84 -9.17 -16.27
N MET A 317 3.62 -8.13 -16.54
CA MET A 317 3.29 -6.75 -16.20
C MET A 317 2.15 -6.14 -17.04
N ARG A 318 1.75 -6.78 -18.15
CA ARG A 318 0.59 -6.36 -18.95
C ARG A 318 -0.73 -6.90 -18.46
N GLN A 319 -0.71 -7.76 -17.46
CA GLN A 319 -1.92 -8.41 -16.97
C GLN A 319 -2.80 -7.49 -16.13
N SER A 320 -4.05 -7.93 -15.86
CA SER A 320 -5.04 -7.17 -15.10
C SER A 320 -4.69 -7.04 -13.61
N GLU A 321 -5.41 -6.16 -12.92
CA GLU A 321 -5.34 -6.00 -11.46
C GLU A 321 -5.60 -7.32 -10.73
N ASP A 322 -6.70 -8.02 -11.05
CA ASP A 322 -7.03 -9.32 -10.46
C ASP A 322 -5.91 -10.35 -10.64
N PHE A 323 -5.24 -10.34 -11.81
CA PHE A 323 -4.10 -11.21 -12.06
C PHE A 323 -2.91 -10.86 -11.15
N PHE A 324 -2.64 -9.57 -10.98
CA PHE A 324 -1.58 -9.09 -10.10
C PHE A 324 -1.82 -9.48 -8.65
N ASP A 325 -3.02 -9.24 -8.15
CA ASP A 325 -3.42 -9.60 -6.79
C ASP A 325 -3.29 -11.10 -6.55
N TYR A 326 -3.69 -11.91 -7.53
CA TYR A 326 -3.61 -13.36 -7.43
C TYR A 326 -2.18 -13.92 -7.40
N HIS A 327 -1.27 -13.35 -8.22
CA HIS A 327 0.07 -13.91 -8.40
C HIS A 327 1.17 -13.19 -7.62
N LEU A 328 1.04 -11.91 -7.36
CA LEU A 328 2.07 -11.05 -6.79
C LEU A 328 1.61 -10.39 -5.48
N GLY A 329 0.35 -9.97 -5.41
CA GLY A 329 -0.20 -9.30 -4.23
C GLY A 329 0.69 -8.14 -3.77
N ASP A 330 0.83 -8.01 -2.46
CA ASP A 330 1.66 -6.97 -1.83
C ASP A 330 3.18 -7.13 -2.08
N ALA A 331 3.59 -8.22 -2.75
CA ALA A 331 5.01 -8.48 -3.03
C ALA A 331 5.49 -7.94 -4.39
N SER A 332 4.64 -7.25 -5.14
CA SER A 332 4.94 -6.80 -6.51
C SER A 332 6.24 -6.00 -6.59
N HIS A 333 6.48 -5.09 -5.67
CA HIS A 333 7.69 -4.27 -5.63
C HIS A 333 8.97 -5.10 -5.40
N GLU A 334 8.97 -5.98 -4.41
CA GLU A 334 10.10 -6.85 -4.09
C GLU A 334 10.42 -7.84 -5.22
N VAL A 335 9.42 -8.16 -6.04
CA VAL A 335 9.55 -9.07 -7.16
C VAL A 335 9.97 -8.35 -8.44
N LEU A 336 9.29 -7.27 -8.81
CA LEU A 336 9.44 -6.66 -10.12
C LEU A 336 10.64 -5.72 -10.22
N ALA A 337 10.79 -4.76 -9.32
CA ALA A 337 11.83 -3.75 -9.44
C ALA A 337 13.27 -4.34 -9.53
N PRO A 338 13.68 -5.29 -8.65
CA PRO A 338 14.99 -5.94 -8.80
C PRO A 338 15.12 -6.80 -10.04
N THR A 339 14.04 -7.45 -10.49
CA THR A 339 14.03 -8.29 -11.67
C THR A 339 14.18 -7.46 -12.94
N ILE A 340 13.43 -6.36 -13.05
CA ILE A 340 13.53 -5.40 -14.16
C ILE A 340 14.94 -4.82 -14.22
N TYR A 341 15.49 -4.38 -13.07
CA TYR A 341 16.86 -3.89 -13.01
C TYR A 341 17.85 -4.88 -13.63
N LYS A 342 17.84 -6.14 -13.21
CA LYS A 342 18.77 -7.17 -13.69
C LYS A 342 18.61 -7.50 -15.18
N LEU A 343 17.39 -7.52 -15.69
CA LEU A 343 17.11 -7.91 -17.07
C LEU A 343 17.20 -6.73 -18.05
N ALA A 344 16.92 -5.51 -17.59
CA ALA A 344 16.68 -4.37 -18.47
C ALA A 344 17.67 -3.22 -18.29
N GLU A 345 18.71 -3.32 -17.44
CA GLU A 345 19.65 -2.21 -17.24
C GLU A 345 20.32 -1.70 -18.54
N HIS A 346 20.38 -2.53 -19.57
CA HIS A 346 20.88 -2.18 -20.90
C HIS A 346 19.78 -2.18 -21.99
N LYS A 347 18.49 -2.16 -21.58
CA LYS A 347 17.32 -2.25 -22.46
C LYS A 347 16.30 -1.14 -22.14
N LEU A 348 16.81 0.06 -21.86
CA LEU A 348 16.00 1.23 -21.50
C LEU A 348 14.97 1.61 -22.56
N ASP A 349 15.23 1.31 -23.83
CA ASP A 349 14.31 1.49 -24.94
C ASP A 349 13.05 0.61 -24.82
N LYS A 350 13.19 -0.65 -24.38
CA LYS A 350 12.04 -1.53 -24.09
C LYS A 350 11.21 -1.02 -22.92
N LEU A 351 11.87 -0.57 -21.85
CA LEU A 351 11.17 0.03 -20.70
C LEU A 351 10.44 1.32 -21.09
N MET A 352 11.08 2.18 -21.89
CA MET A 352 10.46 3.37 -22.43
C MET A 352 9.20 3.04 -23.24
N ALA A 353 9.28 2.05 -24.12
CA ALA A 353 8.12 1.62 -24.90
C ALA A 353 6.98 1.13 -24.00
N PHE A 354 7.31 0.32 -22.98
CA PHE A 354 6.34 -0.22 -22.03
C PHE A 354 5.64 0.88 -21.21
N THR A 355 6.37 1.89 -20.72
CA THR A 355 5.75 3.01 -19.97
C THR A 355 4.77 3.83 -20.80
N LYS A 356 4.86 3.77 -22.14
CA LYS A 356 3.98 4.46 -23.09
C LYS A 356 2.83 3.58 -23.62
N GLU A 357 2.76 2.30 -23.28
CA GLU A 357 1.67 1.42 -23.69
C GLU A 357 0.33 1.87 -23.09
N GLU A 358 -0.72 1.85 -23.91
CA GLU A 358 -2.08 2.17 -23.49
C GLU A 358 -2.81 0.96 -22.92
N GLY A 359 -3.80 1.20 -22.05
CA GLY A 359 -4.73 0.19 -21.59
C GLY A 359 -4.16 -0.85 -20.65
N LEU A 360 -3.09 -0.53 -19.93
CA LEU A 360 -2.50 -1.38 -18.90
C LEU A 360 -2.93 -0.95 -17.49
N TYR A 361 -2.89 -1.89 -16.56
CA TYR A 361 -3.02 -1.59 -15.14
C TYR A 361 -1.87 -0.67 -14.69
N TRP A 362 -2.13 0.27 -13.80
CA TRP A 362 -1.17 1.32 -13.43
C TRP A 362 0.03 0.81 -12.63
N LEU A 363 -0.20 -0.10 -11.67
CA LEU A 363 0.82 -0.54 -10.71
C LEU A 363 2.06 -1.16 -11.38
N PRO A 364 1.95 -2.09 -12.35
CA PRO A 364 3.11 -2.63 -13.03
C PRO A 364 3.95 -1.59 -13.77
N LYS A 365 3.30 -0.56 -14.33
CA LYS A 365 4.03 0.53 -14.98
C LYS A 365 4.85 1.33 -13.97
N ALA A 366 4.29 1.57 -12.78
CA ALA A 366 4.97 2.26 -11.70
C ALA A 366 6.24 1.50 -11.26
N GLU A 367 6.24 0.17 -11.28
CA GLU A 367 7.39 -0.66 -10.90
C GLU A 367 8.60 -0.56 -11.85
N VAL A 368 8.43 0.04 -13.01
CA VAL A 368 9.55 0.36 -13.91
C VAL A 368 10.43 1.47 -13.35
N PHE A 369 9.86 2.47 -12.72
CA PHE A 369 10.60 3.67 -12.29
C PHE A 369 11.65 3.38 -11.22
N PRO A 370 11.35 2.67 -10.12
CA PRO A 370 12.36 2.30 -9.14
C PRO A 370 13.48 1.46 -9.74
N ALA A 371 13.18 0.56 -10.69
CA ALA A 371 14.21 -0.20 -11.38
C ALA A 371 15.17 0.68 -12.18
N VAL A 372 14.66 1.71 -12.89
CA VAL A 372 15.47 2.67 -13.64
C VAL A 372 16.26 3.59 -12.71
N VAL A 373 15.66 4.04 -11.60
CA VAL A 373 16.37 4.81 -10.57
C VAL A 373 17.56 4.04 -10.03
N GLN A 374 17.42 2.73 -9.78
CA GLN A 374 18.53 1.87 -9.31
C GLN A 374 19.74 1.92 -10.25
N ILE A 375 19.54 2.08 -11.56
CA ILE A 375 20.65 2.19 -12.52
C ILE A 375 21.50 3.41 -12.22
N ALA A 376 20.87 4.58 -12.04
CA ALA A 376 21.61 5.81 -11.71
C ALA A 376 22.30 5.75 -10.34
N LEU A 377 21.68 5.07 -9.36
CA LEU A 377 22.24 4.95 -8.02
C LEU A 377 23.43 4.01 -7.95
N ARG A 378 23.38 2.89 -8.68
CA ARG A 378 24.44 1.87 -8.68
C ARG A 378 25.53 2.14 -9.73
N GLN A 379 25.20 2.89 -10.76
CA GLN A 379 26.07 3.27 -11.89
C GLN A 379 26.02 4.80 -12.07
N PRO A 380 26.62 5.58 -11.15
CA PRO A 380 26.53 7.06 -11.14
C PRO A 380 26.99 7.71 -12.47
N GLU A 381 27.88 7.04 -13.19
CA GLU A 381 28.36 7.48 -14.52
C GLU A 381 27.25 7.48 -15.58
N ARG A 382 26.15 6.74 -15.34
CA ARG A 382 24.96 6.68 -16.24
C ARG A 382 23.86 7.66 -15.81
N ARG A 383 24.06 8.44 -14.75
CA ARG A 383 23.04 9.37 -14.27
C ARG A 383 22.48 10.26 -15.39
N ALA A 384 23.35 10.83 -16.22
CA ALA A 384 22.91 11.70 -17.31
C ALA A 384 22.00 10.97 -18.32
N GLU A 385 22.27 9.70 -18.63
CA GLU A 385 21.43 8.85 -19.47
C GLU A 385 20.07 8.62 -18.83
N ILE A 386 20.04 8.32 -17.52
CA ILE A 386 18.82 8.06 -16.78
C ILE A 386 17.97 9.33 -16.64
N ILE A 387 18.57 10.47 -16.35
CA ILE A 387 17.88 11.77 -16.33
C ILE A 387 17.22 12.07 -17.68
N GLU A 388 17.90 11.79 -18.80
CA GLU A 388 17.32 12.01 -20.13
C GLU A 388 16.18 11.02 -20.42
N TRP A 389 16.28 9.76 -19.95
CA TRP A 389 15.21 8.78 -20.01
C TRP A 389 13.97 9.26 -19.27
N PHE A 390 14.12 9.75 -18.02
CA PHE A 390 12.99 10.30 -17.25
C PHE A 390 12.42 11.58 -17.87
N ARG A 391 13.28 12.42 -18.49
CA ARG A 391 12.79 13.60 -19.22
C ARG A 391 11.87 13.20 -20.38
N GLU A 392 12.24 12.18 -21.12
CA GLU A 392 11.38 11.68 -22.20
C GLU A 392 10.05 11.11 -21.68
N VAL A 393 10.05 10.39 -20.57
CA VAL A 393 8.82 9.90 -19.92
C VAL A 393 7.95 11.07 -19.42
N LEU A 394 8.55 12.05 -18.73
CA LEU A 394 7.83 13.23 -18.24
C LEU A 394 7.19 14.00 -19.38
N ASN A 395 7.91 14.28 -20.45
CA ASN A 395 7.36 15.00 -21.60
C ASN A 395 6.18 14.24 -22.23
N PHE A 396 6.29 12.93 -22.37
CA PHE A 396 5.18 12.10 -22.85
C PHE A 396 3.97 12.16 -21.88
N TYR A 397 4.21 12.10 -20.57
CA TYR A 397 3.14 12.14 -19.58
C TYR A 397 2.45 13.52 -19.54
N ILE A 398 3.19 14.62 -19.62
CA ILE A 398 2.64 15.96 -19.71
C ILE A 398 1.68 16.09 -20.91
N GLU A 399 2.02 15.48 -22.06
CA GLU A 399 1.20 15.53 -23.27
C GLU A 399 -0.04 14.64 -23.20
N HIS A 400 0.00 13.52 -22.44
CA HIS A 400 -1.02 12.46 -22.52
C HIS A 400 -1.79 12.19 -21.22
N VAL A 401 -1.44 12.80 -20.09
CA VAL A 401 -2.09 12.52 -18.79
C VAL A 401 -3.59 12.82 -18.82
N ALA A 402 -4.01 13.85 -19.53
CA ALA A 402 -5.42 14.20 -19.66
C ALA A 402 -6.26 13.19 -20.46
N GLU A 403 -5.62 12.31 -21.24
CA GLU A 403 -6.31 11.28 -22.03
C GLU A 403 -6.66 10.04 -21.20
N ALA A 404 -5.98 9.82 -20.07
CA ALA A 404 -6.09 8.66 -19.19
C ALA A 404 -6.04 7.30 -19.95
N LYS A 405 -5.09 7.15 -20.88
CA LYS A 405 -4.94 5.94 -21.69
C LYS A 405 -3.62 5.21 -21.42
N ALA A 406 -2.51 5.94 -21.48
CA ALA A 406 -1.16 5.43 -21.22
C ALA A 406 -0.64 5.87 -19.85
N VAL A 407 -1.17 6.95 -19.32
CA VAL A 407 -0.82 7.55 -18.03
C VAL A 407 -2.07 8.18 -17.43
N ASP A 408 -2.22 8.07 -16.11
CA ASP A 408 -3.20 8.78 -15.29
C ASP A 408 -2.51 9.56 -14.17
N ASN A 409 -3.30 10.18 -13.31
CA ASN A 409 -2.86 10.93 -12.15
C ASN A 409 -2.00 10.12 -11.17
N THR A 410 -2.32 8.83 -10.98
CA THR A 410 -1.63 7.94 -10.03
C THR A 410 -0.24 7.56 -10.54
N ILE A 411 -0.12 7.17 -11.82
CA ILE A 411 1.20 6.90 -12.43
C ILE A 411 2.07 8.16 -12.47
N ALA A 412 1.48 9.32 -12.78
CA ALA A 412 2.18 10.59 -12.76
C ALA A 412 2.76 10.90 -11.38
N ALA A 413 1.97 10.68 -10.33
CA ALA A 413 2.40 10.87 -8.95
C ALA A 413 3.46 9.84 -8.52
N SER A 414 3.31 8.58 -8.91
CA SER A 414 4.32 7.53 -8.64
C SER A 414 5.67 7.86 -9.28
N LEU A 415 5.67 8.35 -10.52
CA LEU A 415 6.90 8.82 -11.18
C LEU A 415 7.56 9.94 -10.38
N ILE A 416 6.79 10.91 -9.88
CA ILE A 416 7.31 12.01 -9.07
C ILE A 416 7.97 11.48 -7.78
N CYS A 417 7.39 10.50 -7.09
CA CYS A 417 8.00 9.91 -5.90
C CYS A 417 9.40 9.35 -6.19
N GLU A 418 9.58 8.66 -7.30
CA GLU A 418 10.88 8.12 -7.70
C GLU A 418 11.89 9.22 -8.09
N LEU A 419 11.43 10.35 -8.62
CA LEU A 419 12.27 11.50 -8.92
C LEU A 419 12.71 12.26 -7.65
N ILE A 420 11.90 12.22 -6.58
CA ILE A 420 12.32 12.68 -5.25
C ILE A 420 13.48 11.81 -4.75
N ASP A 421 13.33 10.49 -4.82
CA ASP A 421 14.35 9.54 -4.35
C ASP A 421 15.65 9.66 -5.18
N LEU A 422 15.52 9.88 -6.49
CA LEU A 422 16.67 10.16 -7.37
C LEU A 422 17.31 11.54 -7.13
N GLN A 423 16.64 12.44 -6.41
CA GLN A 423 17.03 13.85 -6.27
C GLN A 423 17.27 14.50 -7.64
N ALA A 424 16.28 14.39 -8.51
CA ALA A 424 16.37 14.74 -9.92
C ALA A 424 16.23 16.25 -10.15
N VAL A 425 17.15 17.05 -9.59
CA VAL A 425 17.17 18.53 -9.71
C VAL A 425 17.23 18.99 -11.17
N GLU A 426 17.77 18.15 -12.06
CA GLU A 426 17.88 18.42 -13.50
C GLU A 426 16.51 18.36 -14.22
N LEU A 427 15.47 17.82 -13.55
CA LEU A 427 14.11 17.66 -14.09
C LEU A 427 13.06 18.58 -13.46
N LEU A 428 13.48 19.51 -12.62
CA LEU A 428 12.56 20.47 -11.98
C LEU A 428 11.65 21.24 -12.96
N PRO A 429 12.12 21.66 -14.17
CA PRO A 429 11.23 22.29 -15.15
C PRO A 429 10.11 21.37 -15.63
N GLU A 430 10.43 20.11 -15.95
CA GLU A 430 9.47 19.13 -16.44
C GLU A 430 8.50 18.67 -15.32
N ILE A 431 9.01 18.52 -14.10
CA ILE A 431 8.17 18.22 -12.92
C ILE A 431 7.17 19.36 -12.69
N ASN A 432 7.60 20.61 -12.73
CA ASN A 432 6.68 21.75 -12.64
C ASN A 432 5.64 21.75 -13.75
N ALA A 433 6.04 21.47 -14.99
CA ALA A 433 5.11 21.39 -16.12
C ALA A 433 4.08 20.25 -15.97
N LEU A 434 4.48 19.12 -15.34
CA LEU A 434 3.54 18.05 -15.03
C LEU A 434 2.52 18.48 -13.96
N PHE A 435 2.94 19.19 -12.92
CA PHE A 435 2.00 19.79 -11.96
C PHE A 435 1.07 20.84 -12.59
N ASP A 436 1.55 21.61 -13.59
CA ASP A 436 0.75 22.59 -14.31
C ASP A 436 -0.40 21.96 -15.12
N THR A 437 -0.35 20.65 -15.39
CA THR A 437 -1.49 19.91 -15.98
C THR A 437 -2.65 19.76 -15.02
N GLU A 438 -2.44 19.97 -13.73
CA GLU A 438 -3.38 19.71 -12.63
C GLU A 438 -3.87 18.26 -12.51
N MET A 439 -3.19 17.33 -13.18
CA MET A 439 -3.53 15.89 -13.27
C MET A 439 -2.57 15.02 -12.48
N VAL A 440 -1.96 15.54 -11.42
CA VAL A 440 -1.09 14.78 -10.51
C VAL A 440 -1.84 14.49 -9.22
N ASP A 441 -1.84 13.24 -8.77
CA ASP A 441 -2.45 12.88 -7.49
C ASP A 441 -1.59 13.38 -6.32
N LEU A 442 -1.98 14.53 -5.76
CA LEU A 442 -1.27 15.16 -4.65
C LEU A 442 -1.41 14.37 -3.33
N GLY A 443 -2.46 13.56 -3.20
CA GLY A 443 -2.62 12.64 -2.07
C GLY A 443 -1.57 11.53 -2.07
N PHE A 444 -1.04 11.19 -3.26
CA PHE A 444 -0.03 10.15 -3.44
C PHE A 444 1.39 10.70 -3.28
N CYS A 445 1.77 11.78 -3.96
CA CYS A 445 3.16 12.28 -3.98
C CYS A 445 3.40 13.52 -3.11
N GLY A 446 2.37 14.16 -2.60
CA GLY A 446 2.47 15.45 -1.90
C GLY A 446 2.30 16.66 -2.82
N ARG A 447 2.30 17.84 -2.23
CA ARG A 447 2.11 19.09 -2.95
C ARG A 447 3.36 19.48 -3.76
N ARG A 448 3.17 20.25 -4.83
CA ARG A 448 4.27 20.79 -5.66
C ARG A 448 5.40 21.38 -4.82
N SER A 449 5.10 22.27 -3.87
CA SER A 449 6.11 22.93 -3.03
C SER A 449 6.92 21.95 -2.18
N GLU A 450 6.26 20.94 -1.62
CA GLU A 450 6.87 19.87 -0.83
C GLU A 450 7.78 19.01 -1.70
N VAL A 451 7.28 18.55 -2.85
CA VAL A 451 8.04 17.75 -3.82
C VAL A 451 9.29 18.46 -4.28
N LEU A 452 9.17 19.73 -4.71
CA LEU A 452 10.31 20.52 -5.17
C LEU A 452 11.34 20.75 -4.06
N ASN A 453 10.87 21.00 -2.83
CA ASN A 453 11.74 21.13 -1.68
C ASN A 453 12.44 19.79 -1.36
N ASP A 454 11.76 18.68 -1.38
CA ASP A 454 12.33 17.36 -1.04
C ASP A 454 13.33 16.87 -2.10
N ILE A 455 13.16 17.25 -3.37
CA ILE A 455 14.17 17.00 -4.42
C ILE A 455 15.45 17.78 -4.17
N VAL A 456 15.36 19.06 -3.75
CA VAL A 456 16.51 19.94 -3.55
C VAL A 456 17.13 19.74 -2.17
N ASN A 457 16.32 19.50 -1.14
CA ASN A 457 16.72 19.39 0.26
C ASN A 457 16.24 18.06 0.86
N PRO A 458 16.83 16.92 0.49
CA PRO A 458 16.36 15.63 0.95
C PRO A 458 16.38 15.55 2.49
N ARG A 459 15.23 15.30 3.09
CA ARG A 459 15.05 15.23 4.55
C ARG A 459 15.80 14.07 5.20
N ARG A 460 16.15 13.03 4.40
CA ARG A 460 16.93 11.86 4.84
C ARG A 460 17.91 11.45 3.74
N ALA A 461 19.19 11.64 3.98
CA ALA A 461 20.21 10.92 3.23
C ALA A 461 20.01 9.41 3.50
N GLY A 462 19.57 8.63 2.50
CA GLY A 462 19.47 7.18 2.61
C GLY A 462 18.08 6.59 2.49
N ARG A 463 17.06 7.32 2.05
CA ARG A 463 15.75 6.74 1.68
C ARG A 463 15.70 6.31 0.22
N LEU A 464 16.84 6.02 -0.34
CA LEU A 464 16.91 5.35 -1.60
C LEU A 464 16.51 3.91 -1.33
N SER A 465 15.38 3.51 -1.84
CA SER A 465 14.94 2.12 -1.81
C SER A 465 15.99 1.28 -2.51
N ASP A 466 16.97 0.80 -1.75
CA ASP A 466 17.96 -0.14 -2.27
C ASP A 466 17.23 -1.44 -2.59
N CYS A 467 16.93 -1.65 -3.87
CA CYS A 467 16.46 -2.95 -4.31
C CYS A 467 17.44 -4.03 -3.88
N ILE A 468 16.97 -5.02 -3.16
CA ILE A 468 17.78 -6.18 -2.80
C ILE A 468 17.99 -7.02 -4.04
N LEU A 469 19.22 -7.07 -4.56
CA LEU A 469 19.54 -7.81 -5.79
C LEU A 469 19.95 -9.27 -5.57
N ASP A 470 20.50 -9.58 -4.42
CA ASP A 470 20.89 -10.95 -4.06
C ASP A 470 19.65 -11.80 -3.78
N ILE A 471 19.48 -12.92 -4.49
CA ILE A 471 18.27 -13.73 -4.42
C ILE A 471 18.00 -14.32 -3.04
N HIS A 472 19.04 -14.74 -2.32
CA HIS A 472 18.89 -15.30 -0.98
C HIS A 472 18.43 -14.23 0.01
N LYS A 473 19.00 -13.02 -0.09
CA LYS A 473 18.56 -11.88 0.73
C LYS A 473 17.14 -11.43 0.36
N ARG A 474 16.74 -11.52 -0.92
CA ARG A 474 15.34 -11.24 -1.34
C ARG A 474 14.39 -12.24 -0.68
N PHE A 475 14.69 -13.54 -0.74
CA PHE A 475 13.88 -14.55 -0.08
C PHE A 475 13.87 -14.41 1.44
N ASP A 476 15.00 -14.05 2.06
CA ASP A 476 15.06 -13.76 3.49
C ASP A 476 14.23 -12.53 3.88
N ASP A 477 14.20 -11.49 3.04
CA ASP A 477 13.38 -10.30 3.26
C ASP A 477 11.89 -10.62 3.09
N MET A 478 11.53 -11.34 2.03
CA MET A 478 10.17 -11.82 1.79
C MET A 478 9.67 -12.66 2.98
N ARG A 479 10.51 -13.59 3.47
CA ARG A 479 10.18 -14.38 4.67
C ARG A 479 9.90 -13.49 5.88
N ARG A 480 10.74 -12.47 6.12
CA ARG A 480 10.55 -11.54 7.25
C ARG A 480 9.29 -10.70 7.12
N LYS A 481 8.91 -10.30 5.90
CA LYS A 481 7.73 -9.47 5.65
C LYS A 481 6.43 -10.26 5.69
N PHE A 482 6.42 -11.47 5.13
CA PHE A 482 5.20 -12.23 4.88
C PHE A 482 4.99 -13.47 5.79
N ASP A 483 6.02 -13.96 6.51
CA ASP A 483 5.86 -15.01 7.53
C ASP A 483 5.49 -14.45 8.93
N ARG A 484 5.21 -13.15 9.01
CA ARG A 484 4.89 -12.48 10.28
C ARG A 484 3.44 -12.64 10.68
#